data_2e5dddfa2bb7d4579222a66e7156a447
#
_entry.id   2e5dddfa2bb7d4579222a66e7156a447
#
_cell.length_a   1.000
_cell.length_b   1.000
_cell.length_c   1.000
_cell.angle_alpha   90.00
_cell.angle_beta   90.00
_cell.angle_gamma   90.00
#
_symmetry.space_group_name_H-M   'P 1'
#
loop_
_entity.id
_entity.type
_entity.pdbx_description
1 polymer ?
#
loop_
_entity_poly.entity_id
_entity_poly.type
_entity_poly.pdbx_seq_one_letter_code
_entity_poly.pdbx_strand_id
1 'polypeptide(L)'
;MNLISRGCSLPKAGNSESDYEDAIAIGPSAVAIADGATESSFARAWAQALTEGFACEPLSHKPDLTELMDRIGPLQQQWHAGIAWDRLPWYAEDKARNGAFAALLTLRFEEPLVWDGNGEPCESRRWHALAIGDTCLFQIREDALHLAFPLSESAAFDSTPLLLSSNPARNLQVWDHAQVLSGDFKTGDILLLMTDALAKWFLSEIEAGHRPWHTLMALDQDGFTALALTLRAAHLLKNDDTSLLCIQETYVASFASPEFENERTLEEVGKSLASLPSPPNPYLPHEEEAL
;
A
#
# COMPACT_ATOMS: atom_id res chain seq x y z
N MET A 1 -1.89 9.43 18.56
CA MET A 1 -1.55 9.34 17.12
C MET A 1 -2.49 8.36 16.46
N ASN A 2 -3.41 8.82 15.61
CA ASN A 2 -4.29 7.95 14.85
C ASN A 2 -3.75 7.83 13.42
N LEU A 3 -3.48 6.62 12.95
CA LEU A 3 -3.04 6.37 11.58
C LEU A 3 -4.26 6.20 10.67
N ILE A 4 -4.22 6.82 9.50
CA ILE A 4 -5.14 6.53 8.39
C ILE A 4 -4.35 5.76 7.34
N SER A 5 -4.99 4.73 6.79
CA SER A 5 -4.51 3.99 5.64
C SER A 5 -5.47 4.11 4.46
N ARG A 6 -4.90 4.23 3.26
CA ARG A 6 -5.64 4.26 2.00
C ARG A 6 -4.97 3.35 0.99
N GLY A 7 -5.71 2.37 0.47
CA GLY A 7 -5.28 1.49 -0.61
C GLY A 7 -5.82 1.97 -1.96
N CYS A 8 -5.01 1.85 -3.02
CA CYS A 8 -5.41 1.99 -4.42
C CYS A 8 -4.85 0.81 -5.21
N SER A 9 -5.59 0.34 -6.20
CA SER A 9 -5.20 -0.81 -7.01
C SER A 9 -5.70 -0.69 -8.44
N LEU A 10 -4.96 -1.27 -9.39
CA LEU A 10 -5.36 -1.34 -10.78
C LEU A 10 -4.81 -2.62 -11.42
N PRO A 11 -5.67 -3.47 -12.01
CA PRO A 11 -5.22 -4.61 -12.81
C PRO A 11 -4.36 -4.18 -14.00
N LYS A 12 -3.49 -5.08 -14.47
CA LYS A 12 -2.77 -4.86 -15.73
C LYS A 12 -3.75 -4.70 -16.89
N ALA A 13 -3.37 -3.88 -17.87
CA ALA A 13 -4.24 -3.60 -19.03
C ALA A 13 -4.54 -4.89 -19.81
N GLY A 14 -5.81 -5.11 -20.06
CA GLY A 14 -6.32 -6.31 -20.72
C GLY A 14 -6.88 -7.36 -19.78
N ASN A 15 -6.65 -7.22 -18.46
CA ASN A 15 -7.22 -8.07 -17.42
C ASN A 15 -8.46 -7.42 -16.80
N SER A 16 -9.32 -8.26 -16.23
CA SER A 16 -10.44 -7.84 -15.38
C SER A 16 -10.00 -7.80 -13.91
N GLU A 17 -10.85 -7.27 -13.04
CA GLU A 17 -10.62 -7.31 -11.59
C GLU A 17 -10.51 -8.73 -11.04
N SER A 18 -11.15 -9.73 -11.69
CA SER A 18 -11.01 -11.14 -11.30
C SER A 18 -9.62 -11.71 -11.58
N ASP A 19 -8.89 -11.10 -12.51
CA ASP A 19 -7.54 -11.52 -12.90
C ASP A 19 -6.43 -10.75 -12.16
N TYR A 20 -6.81 -9.81 -11.29
CA TYR A 20 -5.90 -9.04 -10.45
C TYR A 20 -5.28 -9.93 -9.37
N GLU A 21 -3.96 -9.99 -9.30
CA GLU A 21 -3.20 -10.95 -8.51
C GLU A 21 -2.53 -10.34 -7.27
N ASP A 22 -2.45 -9.00 -7.17
CA ASP A 22 -1.98 -8.34 -5.95
C ASP A 22 -3.02 -8.41 -4.83
N ALA A 23 -2.58 -8.21 -3.60
CA ALA A 23 -3.45 -8.10 -2.44
C ALA A 23 -2.93 -7.09 -1.42
N ILE A 24 -3.86 -6.42 -0.73
CA ILE A 24 -3.59 -5.53 0.40
C ILE A 24 -4.50 -5.95 1.55
N ALA A 25 -3.95 -6.03 2.76
CA ALA A 25 -4.73 -6.21 3.97
C ALA A 25 -4.27 -5.24 5.07
N ILE A 26 -5.25 -4.77 5.84
CA ILE A 26 -5.07 -3.83 6.94
C ILE A 26 -5.66 -4.45 8.18
N GLY A 27 -4.82 -4.75 9.14
CA GLY A 27 -5.17 -5.28 10.46
C GLY A 27 -5.07 -4.21 11.56
N PRO A 28 -5.33 -4.60 12.82
CA PRO A 28 -5.34 -3.67 13.94
C PRO A 28 -3.98 -3.00 14.23
N SER A 29 -2.89 -3.72 14.04
CA SER A 29 -1.53 -3.26 14.36
C SER A 29 -0.53 -3.51 13.23
N ALA A 30 -0.96 -4.07 12.13
CA ALA A 30 -0.10 -4.38 10.99
C ALA A 30 -0.86 -4.23 9.68
N VAL A 31 -0.09 -4.02 8.62
CA VAL A 31 -0.57 -4.06 7.24
C VAL A 31 0.31 -5.00 6.44
N ALA A 32 -0.23 -5.54 5.36
CA ALA A 32 0.52 -6.35 4.42
C ALA A 32 0.09 -6.05 2.99
N ILE A 33 1.05 -6.13 2.08
CA ILE A 33 0.85 -6.05 0.63
C ILE A 33 1.63 -7.18 -0.02
N ALA A 34 1.03 -7.83 -1.01
CA ALA A 34 1.65 -8.93 -1.75
C ALA A 34 1.39 -8.76 -3.25
N ASP A 35 2.38 -9.14 -4.04
CA ASP A 35 2.35 -9.17 -5.49
C ASP A 35 2.37 -10.63 -5.94
N GLY A 36 1.27 -11.10 -6.53
CA GLY A 36 1.09 -12.47 -6.97
C GLY A 36 1.70 -12.71 -8.35
N ALA A 37 2.63 -13.66 -8.46
CA ALA A 37 3.30 -13.95 -9.72
C ALA A 37 2.34 -14.51 -10.78
N THR A 38 2.11 -13.77 -11.85
CA THR A 38 1.21 -14.09 -12.98
C THR A 38 1.51 -15.47 -13.61
N GLU A 39 2.76 -15.94 -13.53
CA GLU A 39 3.16 -17.21 -14.08
C GLU A 39 2.72 -18.41 -13.24
N SER A 40 2.19 -18.19 -12.03
CA SER A 40 1.72 -19.25 -11.15
C SER A 40 0.19 -19.43 -11.21
N SER A 41 -0.32 -20.59 -10.84
CA SER A 41 -1.76 -20.82 -10.74
C SER A 41 -2.26 -20.34 -9.37
N PHE A 42 -3.41 -19.67 -9.35
CA PHE A 42 -4.04 -19.20 -8.11
C PHE A 42 -3.18 -18.21 -7.30
N ALA A 43 -2.36 -17.39 -7.98
CA ALA A 43 -1.50 -16.38 -7.35
C ALA A 43 -2.30 -15.40 -6.50
N ARG A 44 -3.44 -14.91 -7.00
CA ARG A 44 -4.38 -14.06 -6.24
C ARG A 44 -4.76 -14.67 -4.89
N ALA A 45 -5.19 -15.93 -4.87
CA ALA A 45 -5.62 -16.59 -3.64
C ALA A 45 -4.46 -16.73 -2.64
N TRP A 46 -3.23 -16.90 -3.14
CA TRP A 46 -2.05 -16.96 -2.31
C TRP A 46 -1.66 -15.58 -1.75
N ALA A 47 -1.64 -14.56 -2.59
CA ALA A 47 -1.39 -13.18 -2.16
C ALA A 47 -2.40 -12.72 -1.10
N GLN A 48 -3.70 -13.03 -1.28
CA GLN A 48 -4.75 -12.77 -0.29
C GLN A 48 -4.51 -13.52 1.03
N ALA A 49 -4.24 -14.83 0.97
CA ALA A 49 -3.97 -15.62 2.17
C ALA A 49 -2.77 -15.06 2.96
N LEU A 50 -1.69 -14.67 2.27
CA LEU A 50 -0.53 -14.05 2.89
C LEU A 50 -0.89 -12.72 3.55
N THR A 51 -1.48 -11.80 2.81
CA THR A 51 -1.76 -10.46 3.33
C THR A 51 -2.72 -10.50 4.52
N GLU A 52 -3.81 -11.27 4.44
CA GLU A 52 -4.77 -11.45 5.53
C GLU A 52 -4.09 -12.10 6.76
N GLY A 53 -3.32 -13.17 6.55
CA GLY A 53 -2.64 -13.87 7.64
C GLY A 53 -1.65 -12.99 8.39
N PHE A 54 -0.82 -12.23 7.68
CA PHE A 54 0.19 -11.36 8.29
C PHE A 54 -0.37 -10.04 8.84
N ALA A 55 -1.46 -9.51 8.30
CA ALA A 55 -2.13 -8.33 8.84
C ALA A 55 -2.89 -8.64 10.13
N CYS A 56 -3.54 -9.83 10.23
CA CYS A 56 -4.27 -10.25 11.42
C CYS A 56 -3.34 -10.69 12.55
N GLU A 57 -2.30 -11.43 12.22
CA GLU A 57 -1.33 -11.97 13.18
C GLU A 57 0.10 -11.67 12.70
N PRO A 58 0.61 -10.46 12.96
CA PRO A 58 1.93 -10.06 12.51
C PRO A 58 3.04 -10.82 13.26
N LEU A 59 4.18 -10.99 12.59
CA LEU A 59 5.38 -11.55 13.22
C LEU A 59 5.88 -10.67 14.36
N SER A 60 6.73 -11.23 15.20
CA SER A 60 7.42 -10.51 16.27
C SER A 60 8.31 -9.38 15.70
N HIS A 61 8.86 -8.55 16.58
CA HIS A 61 9.80 -7.48 16.16
C HIS A 61 11.17 -8.00 15.73
N LYS A 62 11.47 -9.27 16.02
CA LYS A 62 12.69 -9.97 15.59
C LYS A 62 12.32 -11.38 15.15
N PRO A 63 11.64 -11.49 14.01
CA PRO A 63 11.22 -12.79 13.52
C PRO A 63 12.44 -13.63 13.11
N ASP A 64 12.29 -14.94 13.25
CA ASP A 64 13.24 -15.92 12.72
C ASP A 64 12.56 -16.86 11.70
N LEU A 65 13.35 -17.76 11.12
CA LEU A 65 12.83 -18.73 10.16
C LEU A 65 11.70 -19.59 10.76
N THR A 66 11.81 -19.98 12.03
CA THR A 66 10.81 -20.83 12.68
C THR A 66 9.47 -20.10 12.78
N GLU A 67 9.48 -18.86 13.27
CA GLU A 67 8.28 -18.04 13.36
C GLU A 67 7.65 -17.77 11.98
N LEU A 68 8.48 -17.49 10.96
CA LEU A 68 8.00 -17.34 9.59
C LEU A 68 7.34 -18.62 9.08
N MET A 69 7.97 -19.77 9.25
CA MET A 69 7.45 -21.05 8.78
C MET A 69 6.19 -21.48 9.53
N ASP A 70 6.11 -21.22 10.84
CA ASP A 70 4.92 -21.47 11.64
C ASP A 70 3.74 -20.61 11.19
N ARG A 71 4.02 -19.37 10.74
CA ARG A 71 3.01 -18.48 10.17
C ARG A 71 2.55 -18.92 8.79
N ILE A 72 3.46 -19.31 7.91
CA ILE A 72 3.15 -19.66 6.52
C ILE A 72 2.46 -21.05 6.43
N GLY A 73 2.84 -21.99 7.26
CA GLY A 73 2.35 -23.36 7.17
C GLY A 73 0.82 -23.50 7.16
N PRO A 74 0.09 -22.89 8.07
CA PRO A 74 -1.38 -22.85 8.06
C PRO A 74 -1.95 -22.22 6.78
N LEU A 75 -1.33 -21.13 6.28
CA LEU A 75 -1.77 -20.43 5.07
C LEU A 75 -1.60 -21.30 3.82
N GLN A 76 -0.50 -22.06 3.74
CA GLN A 76 -0.27 -23.05 2.68
C GLN A 76 -1.34 -24.17 2.69
N GLN A 77 -1.68 -24.67 3.87
CA GLN A 77 -2.74 -25.65 4.04
C GLN A 77 -4.11 -25.09 3.61
N GLN A 78 -4.43 -23.87 4.02
CA GLN A 78 -5.66 -23.20 3.65
C GLN A 78 -5.73 -22.98 2.13
N TRP A 79 -4.67 -22.48 1.50
CA TRP A 79 -4.59 -22.30 0.05
C TRP A 79 -4.81 -23.62 -0.67
N HIS A 80 -4.12 -24.68 -0.27
CA HIS A 80 -4.25 -26.00 -0.86
C HIS A 80 -5.66 -26.56 -0.72
N ALA A 81 -6.29 -26.40 0.44
CA ALA A 81 -7.66 -26.85 0.69
C ALA A 81 -8.72 -26.06 -0.10
N GLY A 82 -8.41 -24.81 -0.47
CA GLY A 82 -9.30 -23.96 -1.28
C GLY A 82 -9.36 -24.32 -2.76
N ILE A 83 -8.47 -25.18 -3.24
CA ILE A 83 -8.41 -25.56 -4.66
C ILE A 83 -9.32 -26.77 -4.92
N ALA A 84 -10.19 -26.66 -5.92
CA ALA A 84 -11.04 -27.75 -6.37
C ALA A 84 -10.25 -28.70 -7.32
N TRP A 85 -9.34 -29.48 -6.75
CA TRP A 85 -8.40 -30.34 -7.48
C TRP A 85 -9.07 -31.29 -8.46
N ASP A 86 -10.22 -31.85 -8.12
CA ASP A 86 -11.03 -32.78 -8.91
C ASP A 86 -11.64 -32.13 -10.17
N ARG A 87 -11.65 -30.81 -10.24
CA ARG A 87 -12.19 -30.04 -11.38
C ARG A 87 -11.12 -29.46 -12.29
N LEU A 88 -9.85 -29.57 -11.89
CA LEU A 88 -8.76 -29.03 -12.69
C LEU A 88 -8.43 -29.97 -13.87
N PRO A 89 -8.22 -29.40 -15.09
CA PRO A 89 -7.59 -30.15 -16.16
C PRO A 89 -6.18 -30.59 -15.73
N TRP A 90 -5.70 -31.71 -16.21
CA TRP A 90 -4.39 -32.25 -15.80
C TRP A 90 -3.23 -31.27 -15.93
N TYR A 91 -3.21 -30.44 -16.99
CA TYR A 91 -2.16 -29.45 -17.21
C TYR A 91 -2.22 -28.28 -16.20
N ALA A 92 -3.40 -27.92 -15.74
CA ALA A 92 -3.57 -26.91 -14.70
C ALA A 92 -3.28 -27.47 -13.30
N GLU A 93 -3.54 -28.76 -13.09
CA GLU A 93 -3.20 -29.48 -11.85
C GLU A 93 -1.69 -29.51 -11.65
N ASP A 94 -0.91 -29.88 -12.66
CA ASP A 94 0.56 -29.91 -12.58
C ASP A 94 1.13 -28.52 -12.25
N LYS A 95 0.61 -27.47 -12.88
CA LYS A 95 1.00 -26.08 -12.59
C LYS A 95 0.64 -25.69 -11.16
N ALA A 96 -0.58 -26.01 -10.70
CA ALA A 96 -1.04 -25.71 -9.35
C ALA A 96 -0.24 -26.48 -8.27
N ARG A 97 0.17 -27.73 -8.54
CA ARG A 97 1.02 -28.52 -7.63
C ARG A 97 2.42 -27.93 -7.44
N ASN A 98 2.93 -27.18 -8.40
CA ASN A 98 4.18 -26.41 -8.25
C ASN A 98 4.04 -25.29 -7.21
N GLY A 99 2.83 -24.89 -6.88
CA GLY A 99 2.49 -23.82 -5.97
C GLY A 99 2.25 -22.47 -6.66
N ALA A 100 1.56 -21.60 -5.97
CA ALA A 100 1.52 -20.17 -6.27
C ALA A 100 2.74 -19.47 -5.66
N PHE A 101 3.11 -18.33 -6.21
CA PHE A 101 4.23 -17.53 -5.74
C PHE A 101 3.79 -16.08 -5.57
N ALA A 102 4.32 -15.39 -4.55
CA ALA A 102 4.07 -13.97 -4.35
C ALA A 102 5.26 -13.29 -3.67
N ALA A 103 5.53 -12.04 -4.02
CA ALA A 103 6.31 -11.15 -3.17
C ALA A 103 5.44 -10.72 -1.99
N LEU A 104 6.04 -10.47 -0.84
CA LEU A 104 5.35 -10.08 0.39
C LEU A 104 6.12 -8.98 1.10
N LEU A 105 5.40 -7.92 1.45
CA LEU A 105 5.88 -6.90 2.39
C LEU A 105 4.87 -6.78 3.52
N THR A 106 5.35 -6.91 4.76
CA THR A 106 4.56 -6.68 5.96
C THR A 106 5.10 -5.50 6.74
N LEU A 107 4.24 -4.75 7.38
CA LEU A 107 4.60 -3.64 8.25
C LEU A 107 3.76 -3.70 9.52
N ARG A 108 4.43 -3.89 10.65
CA ARG A 108 3.81 -3.91 11.98
C ARG A 108 4.20 -2.67 12.75
N PHE A 109 3.24 -2.07 13.45
CA PHE A 109 3.49 -1.00 14.41
C PHE A 109 3.50 -1.55 15.84
N GLU A 110 4.46 -1.10 16.64
CA GLU A 110 4.39 -1.31 18.10
C GLU A 110 3.27 -0.47 18.70
N GLU A 111 2.67 -0.97 19.79
CA GLU A 111 1.78 -0.15 20.60
C GLU A 111 2.55 1.09 21.05
N PRO A 112 1.96 2.29 20.92
CA PRO A 112 2.64 3.49 21.36
C PRO A 112 2.86 3.39 22.89
N LEU A 113 4.09 3.58 23.32
CA LEU A 113 4.36 3.93 24.71
C LEU A 113 3.70 5.30 24.91
N VAL A 114 2.68 5.37 25.77
CA VAL A 114 1.93 6.59 26.03
C VAL A 114 2.84 7.69 26.62
N TRP A 115 3.95 7.27 27.22
CA TRP A 115 4.93 8.13 27.88
C TRP A 115 6.35 7.60 27.64
N ASP A 116 7.29 8.49 27.40
CA ASP A 116 8.71 8.13 27.42
C ASP A 116 9.20 7.89 28.87
N GLY A 117 10.47 7.47 29.02
CA GLY A 117 11.06 7.22 30.35
C GLY A 117 11.15 8.47 31.24
N ASN A 118 10.88 9.68 30.73
CA ASN A 118 10.87 10.95 31.45
C ASN A 118 9.44 11.44 31.75
N GLY A 119 8.42 10.68 31.33
CA GLY A 119 7.01 11.05 31.51
C GLY A 119 6.49 12.05 30.46
N GLU A 120 7.18 12.18 29.32
CA GLU A 120 6.71 12.97 28.20
C GLU A 120 5.94 12.11 27.19
N PRO A 121 4.96 12.67 26.46
CA PRO A 121 4.25 11.94 25.42
C PRO A 121 5.21 11.46 24.33
N CYS A 122 5.11 10.17 23.96
CA CYS A 122 5.93 9.61 22.91
C CYS A 122 5.45 10.16 21.53
N GLU A 123 6.25 11.01 20.90
CA GLU A 123 5.95 11.62 19.59
C GLU A 123 6.21 10.68 18.41
N SER A 124 6.77 9.52 18.66
CA SER A 124 7.11 8.54 17.61
C SER A 124 6.54 7.15 17.91
N ARG A 125 6.20 6.43 16.85
CA ARG A 125 5.79 5.02 16.92
C ARG A 125 6.84 4.18 16.20
N ARG A 126 7.31 3.12 16.83
CA ARG A 126 8.22 2.17 16.17
C ARG A 126 7.46 1.27 15.22
N TRP A 127 8.09 0.94 14.09
CA TRP A 127 7.58 -0.04 13.15
C TRP A 127 8.64 -1.09 12.80
N HIS A 128 8.17 -2.27 12.36
CA HIS A 128 8.98 -3.40 11.91
C HIS A 128 8.42 -3.88 10.58
N ALA A 129 9.31 -4.06 9.60
CA ALA A 129 8.96 -4.56 8.27
C ALA A 129 9.70 -5.86 7.99
N LEU A 130 9.04 -6.77 7.28
CA LEU A 130 9.62 -7.95 6.63
C LEU A 130 9.29 -7.87 5.15
N ALA A 131 10.29 -8.02 4.29
CA ALA A 131 10.14 -8.13 2.84
C ALA A 131 10.70 -9.45 2.32
N ILE A 132 9.96 -10.08 1.42
CA ILE A 132 10.36 -11.24 0.62
C ILE A 132 9.96 -10.91 -0.81
N GLY A 133 10.94 -10.75 -1.71
CA GLY A 133 10.71 -10.27 -3.07
C GLY A 133 10.96 -8.77 -3.21
N ASP A 134 10.25 -8.13 -4.11
CA ASP A 134 10.51 -6.77 -4.61
C ASP A 134 9.36 -5.77 -4.37
N THR A 135 8.37 -6.15 -3.56
CA THR A 135 7.39 -5.20 -3.01
C THR A 135 8.08 -4.27 -2.01
N CYS A 136 7.91 -2.96 -2.15
CA CYS A 136 8.72 -1.95 -1.48
C CYS A 136 7.95 -1.05 -0.50
N LEU A 137 8.65 -0.65 0.56
CA LEU A 137 8.27 0.38 1.53
C LEU A 137 9.12 1.63 1.31
N PHE A 138 8.47 2.78 1.23
CA PHE A 138 9.10 4.09 1.21
C PHE A 138 8.62 4.92 2.37
N GLN A 139 9.54 5.53 3.10
CA GLN A 139 9.22 6.50 4.15
C GLN A 139 9.63 7.89 3.70
N ILE A 140 8.65 8.80 3.67
CA ILE A 140 8.85 10.20 3.38
C ILE A 140 8.83 10.96 4.70
N ARG A 141 9.85 11.76 4.94
CA ARG A 141 10.00 12.61 6.12
C ARG A 141 10.50 13.97 5.69
N GLU A 142 9.90 15.05 6.21
CA GLU A 142 10.31 16.44 5.90
C GLU A 142 10.40 16.71 4.40
N ASP A 143 9.40 16.20 3.65
CA ASP A 143 9.28 16.31 2.19
C ASP A 143 10.49 15.75 1.39
N ALA A 144 11.15 14.72 1.94
CA ALA A 144 12.24 14.00 1.30
C ALA A 144 12.09 12.48 1.50
N LEU A 145 12.62 11.68 0.56
CA LEU A 145 12.76 10.25 0.75
C LEU A 145 13.73 9.99 1.90
N HIS A 146 13.22 9.50 3.03
CA HIS A 146 14.01 9.17 4.21
C HIS A 146 14.53 7.73 4.15
N LEU A 147 13.73 6.82 3.61
CA LEU A 147 14.03 5.39 3.55
C LEU A 147 13.35 4.74 2.35
N ALA A 148 14.06 3.81 1.70
CA ALA A 148 13.54 2.85 0.73
C ALA A 148 13.94 1.43 1.15
N PHE A 149 13.02 0.46 1.08
CA PHE A 149 13.21 -0.91 1.54
C PHE A 149 12.28 -1.87 0.78
N PRO A 150 12.70 -3.06 0.36
CA PRO A 150 14.06 -3.62 0.39
C PRO A 150 14.97 -3.08 -0.71
N LEU A 151 14.40 -2.49 -1.77
CA LEU A 151 15.11 -1.93 -2.91
C LEU A 151 15.14 -0.41 -2.82
N SER A 152 16.29 0.19 -3.16
CA SER A 152 16.52 1.63 -3.08
C SER A 152 16.87 2.30 -4.42
N GLU A 153 16.98 1.51 -5.49
CA GLU A 153 17.31 1.97 -6.84
C GLU A 153 16.40 1.33 -7.87
N SER A 154 15.94 2.09 -8.87
CA SER A 154 15.05 1.58 -9.92
C SER A 154 15.69 0.47 -10.76
N ALA A 155 17.03 0.49 -10.89
CA ALA A 155 17.80 -0.53 -11.61
C ALA A 155 17.88 -1.88 -10.87
N ALA A 156 17.52 -1.93 -9.57
CA ALA A 156 17.57 -3.15 -8.77
C ALA A 156 16.38 -4.09 -9.01
N PHE A 157 15.32 -3.61 -9.68
CA PHE A 157 14.17 -4.46 -10.04
C PHE A 157 14.53 -5.38 -11.19
N ASP A 158 14.72 -6.64 -10.90
CA ASP A 158 14.95 -7.66 -11.90
C ASP A 158 13.66 -8.43 -12.25
N SER A 159 13.76 -9.36 -13.22
CA SER A 159 12.61 -10.12 -13.68
C SER A 159 12.38 -11.42 -12.89
N THR A 160 13.22 -11.73 -11.91
CA THR A 160 13.21 -13.01 -11.19
C THR A 160 13.48 -12.84 -9.69
N PRO A 161 12.67 -12.06 -8.96
CA PRO A 161 12.83 -11.98 -7.51
C PRO A 161 12.57 -13.33 -6.85
N LEU A 162 13.17 -13.60 -5.70
CA LEU A 162 12.80 -14.76 -4.89
C LEU A 162 11.44 -14.48 -4.26
N LEU A 163 10.48 -15.37 -4.52
CA LEU A 163 9.09 -15.26 -4.08
C LEU A 163 8.74 -16.32 -3.05
N LEU A 164 7.78 -15.99 -2.19
CA LEU A 164 7.21 -16.91 -1.21
C LEU A 164 6.20 -17.85 -1.89
N SER A 165 6.41 -19.17 -1.74
CA SER A 165 5.55 -20.16 -2.39
C SER A 165 4.49 -20.75 -1.46
N SER A 166 3.32 -21.05 -2.03
CA SER A 166 2.29 -21.86 -1.37
C SER A 166 2.69 -23.35 -1.26
N ASN A 167 3.74 -23.77 -1.99
CA ASN A 167 4.32 -25.10 -1.85
C ASN A 167 5.51 -25.07 -0.89
N PRO A 168 5.44 -25.75 0.28
CA PRO A 168 6.51 -25.74 1.29
C PRO A 168 7.89 -26.13 0.74
N ALA A 169 7.95 -27.07 -0.22
CA ALA A 169 9.22 -27.53 -0.79
C ALA A 169 9.96 -26.47 -1.60
N ARG A 170 9.30 -25.36 -1.96
CA ARG A 170 9.88 -24.27 -2.72
C ARG A 170 10.45 -23.14 -1.84
N ASN A 171 10.25 -23.20 -0.52
CA ASN A 171 10.65 -22.15 0.41
C ASN A 171 11.97 -22.44 1.14
N LEU A 172 12.77 -23.40 0.69
CA LEU A 172 13.98 -23.82 1.41
C LEU A 172 15.02 -22.71 1.62
N GLN A 173 15.06 -21.74 0.72
CA GLN A 173 15.99 -20.61 0.76
C GLN A 173 15.33 -19.27 1.04
N VAL A 174 14.02 -19.27 1.34
CA VAL A 174 13.26 -18.02 1.45
C VAL A 174 13.79 -17.10 2.55
N TRP A 175 14.24 -17.68 3.68
CA TRP A 175 14.76 -16.90 4.79
C TRP A 175 16.11 -16.24 4.47
N ASP A 176 16.96 -16.88 3.68
CA ASP A 176 18.27 -16.34 3.30
C ASP A 176 18.12 -15.06 2.46
N HIS A 177 16.94 -14.84 1.88
CA HIS A 177 16.61 -13.68 1.06
C HIS A 177 15.56 -12.77 1.72
N ALA A 178 14.98 -13.19 2.85
CA ALA A 178 14.10 -12.34 3.63
C ALA A 178 14.87 -11.18 4.24
N GLN A 179 14.32 -9.97 4.10
CA GLN A 179 14.93 -8.77 4.68
C GLN A 179 14.04 -8.24 5.80
N VAL A 180 14.64 -7.90 6.92
CA VAL A 180 13.95 -7.35 8.09
C VAL A 180 14.52 -5.98 8.40
N LEU A 181 13.65 -5.01 8.63
CA LEU A 181 14.04 -3.65 8.96
C LEU A 181 13.12 -3.09 10.05
N SER A 182 13.67 -2.24 10.91
CA SER A 182 12.91 -1.49 11.91
C SER A 182 13.21 -0.01 11.78
N GLY A 183 12.20 0.81 12.04
CA GLY A 183 12.31 2.25 12.01
C GLY A 183 11.37 2.93 12.99
N ASP A 184 11.37 4.24 12.96
CA ASP A 184 10.45 5.09 13.70
C ASP A 184 9.54 5.85 12.74
N PHE A 185 8.28 5.99 13.11
CA PHE A 185 7.29 6.82 12.44
C PHE A 185 7.03 8.05 13.31
N LYS A 186 7.29 9.23 12.79
CA LYS A 186 7.09 10.52 13.46
C LYS A 186 5.89 11.25 12.87
N THR A 187 5.37 12.19 13.64
CA THR A 187 4.34 13.12 13.15
C THR A 187 4.79 13.79 11.84
N GLY A 188 3.93 13.70 10.82
CA GLY A 188 4.20 14.20 9.47
C GLY A 188 4.89 13.22 8.53
N ASP A 189 5.34 12.05 9.00
CA ASP A 189 5.83 11.00 8.14
C ASP A 189 4.71 10.40 7.27
N ILE A 190 5.10 9.92 6.09
CA ILE A 190 4.25 9.16 5.18
C ILE A 190 4.95 7.82 4.90
N LEU A 191 4.22 6.72 4.99
CA LEU A 191 4.70 5.42 4.53
C LEU A 191 3.89 5.02 3.30
N LEU A 192 4.61 4.62 2.25
CA LEU A 192 4.05 4.15 0.99
C LEU A 192 4.53 2.72 0.76
N LEU A 193 3.61 1.78 0.66
CA LEU A 193 3.90 0.40 0.28
C LEU A 193 3.40 0.20 -1.15
N MET A 194 4.26 -0.38 -2.01
CA MET A 194 3.98 -0.50 -3.45
C MET A 194 4.44 -1.85 -4.00
N THR A 195 3.69 -2.40 -4.96
CA THR A 195 4.15 -3.53 -5.78
C THR A 195 5.17 -3.07 -6.83
N ASP A 196 5.88 -4.00 -7.45
CA ASP A 196 7.10 -3.80 -8.25
C ASP A 196 6.99 -2.72 -9.32
N ALA A 197 5.94 -2.76 -10.15
CA ALA A 197 5.78 -1.82 -11.25
C ALA A 197 5.72 -0.37 -10.77
N LEU A 198 4.92 -0.10 -9.72
CA LEU A 198 4.78 1.23 -9.16
C LEU A 198 6.04 1.66 -8.39
N ALA A 199 6.63 0.75 -7.62
CA ALA A 199 7.85 1.01 -6.86
C ALA A 199 9.03 1.37 -7.75
N LYS A 200 9.20 0.65 -8.87
CA LYS A 200 10.22 0.96 -9.88
C LYS A 200 10.03 2.34 -10.51
N TRP A 201 8.79 2.67 -10.92
CA TRP A 201 8.48 4.00 -11.43
C TRP A 201 8.75 5.08 -10.38
N PHE A 202 8.32 4.86 -9.15
CA PHE A 202 8.50 5.80 -8.05
C PHE A 202 9.98 6.13 -7.81
N LEU A 203 10.85 5.13 -7.78
CA LEU A 203 12.30 5.32 -7.65
C LEU A 203 12.90 6.02 -8.87
N SER A 204 12.46 5.67 -10.09
CA SER A 204 12.92 6.34 -11.31
C SER A 204 12.61 7.85 -11.29
N GLU A 205 11.43 8.24 -10.80
CA GLU A 205 11.06 9.65 -10.65
C GLU A 205 11.94 10.36 -9.60
N ILE A 206 12.25 9.69 -8.49
CA ILE A 206 13.15 10.25 -7.47
C ILE A 206 14.56 10.42 -8.02
N GLU A 207 15.10 9.43 -8.75
CA GLU A 207 16.39 9.47 -9.41
C GLU A 207 16.47 10.60 -10.45
N ALA A 208 15.33 10.95 -11.07
CA ALA A 208 15.21 12.12 -11.96
C ALA A 208 15.07 13.46 -11.21
N GLY A 209 15.05 13.45 -9.87
CA GLY A 209 14.93 14.65 -9.03
C GLY A 209 13.50 15.11 -8.79
N HIS A 210 12.51 14.27 -9.10
CA HIS A 210 11.10 14.56 -8.84
C HIS A 210 10.67 14.12 -7.44
N ARG A 211 9.44 14.50 -7.06
CA ARG A 211 8.80 14.16 -5.78
C ARG A 211 7.45 13.48 -6.01
N PRO A 212 7.44 12.21 -6.48
CA PRO A 212 6.23 11.54 -6.90
C PRO A 212 5.21 11.34 -5.78
N TRP A 213 5.63 11.38 -4.52
CA TRP A 213 4.71 11.26 -3.37
C TRP A 213 3.69 12.39 -3.32
N HIS A 214 4.00 13.62 -3.77
CA HIS A 214 3.03 14.71 -3.83
C HIS A 214 1.84 14.35 -4.72
N THR A 215 2.11 13.76 -5.88
CA THR A 215 1.07 13.28 -6.78
C THR A 215 0.28 12.14 -6.15
N LEU A 216 0.97 11.09 -5.67
CA LEU A 216 0.31 9.90 -5.13
C LEU A 216 -0.56 10.21 -3.91
N MET A 217 -0.13 11.14 -3.05
CA MET A 217 -0.88 11.55 -1.87
C MET A 217 -2.16 12.29 -2.18
N ALA A 218 -2.24 12.99 -3.30
CA ALA A 218 -3.40 13.78 -3.72
C ALA A 218 -4.49 12.96 -4.42
N LEU A 219 -4.19 11.71 -4.84
CA LEU A 219 -5.10 10.90 -5.64
C LEU A 219 -6.06 10.08 -4.77
N ASP A 220 -7.29 9.97 -5.23
CA ASP A 220 -8.24 8.90 -4.90
C ASP A 220 -8.07 7.71 -5.86
N GLN A 221 -8.94 6.70 -5.78
CA GLN A 221 -8.89 5.52 -6.65
C GLN A 221 -9.02 5.88 -8.15
N ASP A 222 -9.88 6.80 -8.49
CA ASP A 222 -10.10 7.20 -9.90
C ASP A 222 -8.88 7.96 -10.44
N GLY A 223 -8.33 8.88 -9.66
CA GLY A 223 -7.11 9.60 -9.98
C GLY A 223 -5.89 8.68 -10.10
N PHE A 224 -5.76 7.68 -9.22
CA PHE A 224 -4.72 6.65 -9.30
C PHE A 224 -4.84 5.83 -10.59
N THR A 225 -6.05 5.41 -10.92
CA THR A 225 -6.35 4.70 -12.17
C THR A 225 -5.94 5.53 -13.40
N ALA A 226 -6.35 6.81 -13.44
CA ALA A 226 -6.01 7.72 -14.54
C ALA A 226 -4.49 7.94 -14.67
N LEU A 227 -3.78 8.11 -13.56
CA LEU A 227 -2.32 8.22 -13.53
C LEU A 227 -1.66 6.96 -14.07
N ALA A 228 -2.00 5.78 -13.54
CA ALA A 228 -1.38 4.52 -13.95
C ALA A 228 -1.61 4.22 -15.43
N LEU A 229 -2.82 4.47 -15.96
CA LEU A 229 -3.11 4.32 -17.39
C LEU A 229 -2.28 5.28 -18.25
N THR A 230 -2.13 6.54 -17.82
CA THR A 230 -1.30 7.53 -18.52
C THR A 230 0.16 7.11 -18.55
N LEU A 231 0.71 6.66 -17.43
CA LEU A 231 2.10 6.19 -17.31
C LEU A 231 2.34 4.93 -18.16
N ARG A 232 1.40 3.99 -18.19
CA ARG A 232 1.47 2.80 -19.06
C ARG A 232 1.46 3.18 -20.53
N ALA A 233 0.60 4.11 -20.95
CA ALA A 233 0.54 4.61 -22.33
C ALA A 233 1.83 5.31 -22.74
N ALA A 234 2.51 5.98 -21.82
CA ALA A 234 3.81 6.61 -22.02
C ALA A 234 5.01 5.66 -21.88
N HIS A 235 4.79 4.36 -21.61
CA HIS A 235 5.82 3.35 -21.32
C HIS A 235 6.72 3.70 -20.11
N LEU A 236 6.25 4.51 -19.19
CA LEU A 236 6.92 4.86 -17.94
C LEU A 236 6.59 3.89 -16.80
N LEU A 237 5.45 3.23 -16.86
CA LEU A 237 5.02 2.19 -15.93
C LEU A 237 4.89 0.86 -16.69
N LYS A 238 5.48 -0.21 -16.15
CA LYS A 238 5.29 -1.57 -16.66
C LYS A 238 3.81 -1.92 -16.66
N ASN A 239 3.34 -2.63 -17.69
CA ASN A 239 1.97 -3.14 -17.71
C ASN A 239 1.88 -4.38 -16.82
N ASP A 240 1.71 -4.17 -15.54
CA ASP A 240 1.51 -5.20 -14.52
C ASP A 240 0.41 -4.77 -13.55
N ASP A 241 -0.04 -5.66 -12.69
CA ASP A 241 -0.88 -5.29 -11.56
C ASP A 241 -0.18 -4.20 -10.75
N THR A 242 -0.91 -3.28 -10.20
CA THR A 242 -0.32 -2.09 -9.59
C THR A 242 -1.08 -1.74 -8.32
N SER A 243 -0.38 -1.76 -7.19
CA SER A 243 -0.95 -1.53 -5.88
C SER A 243 -0.18 -0.49 -5.10
N LEU A 244 -0.92 0.35 -4.39
CA LEU A 244 -0.42 1.35 -3.45
C LEU A 244 -1.17 1.25 -2.13
N LEU A 245 -0.46 1.16 -1.02
CA LEU A 245 -0.98 1.42 0.31
C LEU A 245 -0.26 2.62 0.92
N CYS A 246 -1.02 3.63 1.28
CA CYS A 246 -0.53 4.86 1.87
C CYS A 246 -0.94 4.92 3.33
N ILE A 247 0.01 5.21 4.24
CA ILE A 247 -0.22 5.34 5.67
C ILE A 247 0.31 6.69 6.12
N GLN A 248 -0.53 7.45 6.80
CA GLN A 248 -0.20 8.76 7.37
C GLN A 248 -0.91 8.98 8.69
N GLU A 249 -0.47 9.96 9.44
CA GLU A 249 -1.16 10.39 10.66
C GLU A 249 -2.37 11.24 10.34
N THR A 250 -3.51 10.97 11.04
CA THR A 250 -4.60 11.92 11.09
C THR A 250 -4.33 12.96 12.16
N TYR A 251 -4.31 14.22 11.79
CA TYR A 251 -4.49 15.28 12.73
C TYR A 251 -5.97 15.25 13.17
N VAL A 252 -6.26 14.65 14.30
CA VAL A 252 -7.47 15.00 15.02
C VAL A 252 -7.18 16.38 15.59
N ALA A 253 -7.62 17.43 14.91
CA ALA A 253 -7.69 18.73 15.54
C ALA A 253 -8.50 18.51 16.82
N SER A 254 -7.84 18.55 17.97
CA SER A 254 -8.55 18.69 19.23
C SER A 254 -9.26 20.02 19.13
N PHE A 255 -10.54 19.98 18.81
CA PHE A 255 -11.42 21.10 19.08
C PHE A 255 -11.46 21.23 20.60
N ALA A 256 -10.47 21.94 21.17
CA ALA A 256 -10.70 22.66 22.38
C ALA A 256 -11.93 23.51 22.04
N SER A 257 -13.06 23.19 22.66
CA SER A 257 -14.29 23.96 22.51
C SER A 257 -13.91 25.43 22.70
N PRO A 258 -14.07 26.28 21.69
CA PRO A 258 -14.01 27.72 21.98
C PRO A 258 -15.15 27.95 22.95
N GLU A 259 -14.86 28.52 24.11
CA GLU A 259 -15.86 29.10 24.96
C GLU A 259 -16.67 30.06 24.08
N PHE A 260 -17.93 29.67 23.84
CA PHE A 260 -18.88 30.49 23.11
C PHE A 260 -19.22 31.69 24.00
N GLU A 261 -18.40 32.73 23.95
CA GLU A 261 -18.86 34.08 24.24
C GLU A 261 -19.28 34.74 22.93
N ASN A 262 -20.56 34.88 22.80
CA ASN A 262 -21.40 35.72 21.96
C ASN A 262 -22.38 34.94 21.05
N GLU A 263 -23.61 34.89 21.59
CA GLU A 263 -24.84 34.64 20.84
C GLU A 263 -24.99 35.68 19.72
N ARG A 264 -24.60 35.33 18.48
CA ARG A 264 -25.13 35.99 17.29
C ARG A 264 -26.45 35.30 16.94
N THR A 265 -27.51 36.07 16.95
CA THR A 265 -28.86 35.58 16.62
C THR A 265 -28.91 35.12 15.14
N LEU A 266 -29.75 34.14 14.85
CA LEU A 266 -29.97 33.56 13.49
C LEU A 266 -30.38 34.63 12.44
N GLU A 267 -30.82 35.82 12.87
CA GLU A 267 -31.15 36.96 12.00
C GLU A 267 -29.92 37.63 11.37
N GLU A 268 -28.77 37.64 12.04
CA GLU A 268 -27.53 38.27 11.52
C GLU A 268 -26.84 37.36 10.48
N VAL A 269 -26.98 36.04 10.60
CA VAL A 269 -26.43 35.07 9.63
C VAL A 269 -27.23 35.12 8.31
N GLY A 270 -28.55 35.31 8.37
CA GLY A 270 -29.42 35.45 7.20
C GLY A 270 -29.12 36.68 6.34
N LYS A 271 -28.68 37.80 6.97
CA LYS A 271 -28.37 39.03 6.23
C LYS A 271 -27.00 38.97 5.52
N SER A 272 -26.05 38.17 6.02
CA SER A 272 -24.73 38.00 5.39
C SER A 272 -24.77 37.11 4.14
N LEU A 273 -25.70 36.17 4.09
CA LEU A 273 -25.86 35.27 2.93
C LEU A 273 -26.59 35.92 1.74
N ALA A 274 -27.41 36.95 1.99
CA ALA A 274 -28.14 37.67 0.96
C ALA A 274 -27.29 38.65 0.13
N SER A 275 -26.05 38.91 0.52
CA SER A 275 -25.13 39.85 -0.14
C SER A 275 -24.06 39.23 -1.03
N LEU A 276 -24.08 37.90 -1.25
CA LEU A 276 -23.15 37.25 -2.14
C LEU A 276 -23.66 37.31 -3.60
N PRO A 277 -22.82 37.71 -4.56
CA PRO A 277 -23.20 37.70 -5.97
C PRO A 277 -23.44 36.24 -6.46
N SER A 278 -24.49 36.06 -7.22
CA SER A 278 -24.81 34.76 -7.84
C SER A 278 -23.68 34.26 -8.73
N PRO A 279 -23.35 32.96 -8.72
CA PRO A 279 -22.33 32.42 -9.62
C PRO A 279 -22.78 32.57 -11.08
N PRO A 280 -21.85 32.77 -12.04
CA PRO A 280 -22.17 32.92 -13.44
C PRO A 280 -22.84 31.64 -13.99
N ASN A 281 -23.88 31.85 -14.81
CA ASN A 281 -24.62 30.76 -15.46
C ASN A 281 -23.74 30.10 -16.53
N PRO A 282 -23.43 28.80 -16.48
CA PRO A 282 -22.55 28.15 -17.49
C PRO A 282 -23.19 27.90 -18.87
N TYR A 283 -24.45 28.31 -19.07
CA TYR A 283 -25.22 28.05 -20.32
C TYR A 283 -25.50 29.27 -21.17
N LEU A 284 -24.78 30.41 -21.02
CA LEU A 284 -24.88 31.50 -21.95
C LEU A 284 -23.77 31.42 -23.00
N PRO A 285 -24.11 31.48 -24.31
CA PRO A 285 -23.12 31.49 -25.40
C PRO A 285 -22.31 32.78 -25.35
N HIS A 286 -21.01 32.67 -25.53
CA HIS A 286 -20.12 33.80 -25.71
C HIS A 286 -20.47 34.50 -27.03
N GLU A 287 -20.80 35.78 -26.98
CA GLU A 287 -20.88 36.63 -28.15
C GLU A 287 -19.46 36.80 -28.74
N GLU A 288 -19.32 36.40 -30.03
CA GLU A 288 -18.13 36.71 -30.80
C GLU A 288 -18.09 38.23 -31.07
N GLU A 289 -17.09 38.90 -30.53
CA GLU A 289 -16.72 40.23 -31.00
C GLU A 289 -15.97 40.10 -32.33
N ALA A 290 -16.67 40.49 -33.39
CA ALA A 290 -16.07 40.78 -34.67
C ALA A 290 -15.45 42.19 -34.67
N LEU A 291 -14.12 42.22 -34.89
CA LEU A 291 -13.44 43.32 -35.63
C LEU A 291 -12.02 42.86 -36.01
#